data_73b0657d0f9eaf389c2a0993b9ed2de6
#
_entry.id   73b0657d0f9eaf389c2a0993b9ed2de6
#
_cell.length_a   1.000
_cell.length_b   1.000
_cell.length_c   1.000
_cell.angle_alpha   90.00
_cell.angle_beta   90.00
_cell.angle_gamma   90.00
#
_symmetry.space_group_name_H-M   'P 1'
#
loop_
_entity.id
_entity.type
_entity.pdbx_description
1 polymer ?
#
loop_
_entity_poly.entity_id
_entity_poly.type
_entity_poly.pdbx_seq_one_letter_code
_entity_poly.pdbx_strand_id
1 'polypeptide(L)'
;MRSLNSYNKIVIKIGSAVLAGSNGLVNHSILASISEDIAWLLKNGKEVLIVSSGAIALGRKKIKLSENLTLAESQALAAHGQIELMSAWKKHLNKFSIPIGQILLTPRDTELKLSSKNAQQTVSKLLEAGCLPIINENDSTATDEIRFGDNDLLAAKVAKLIGADLLIILSTVDGLYVSEEDVQTRKLSSLIKEVSKITPKIKKMAGHASQMGKGGMISKIDAAEICLKNKCAMVITSGKNKKPIKGIDRRTKATWFVKK
;
A
#
# COMPACT_ATOMS: atom_id res chain seq x y z
N MET A 1 20.94 -4.02 -11.68
CA MET A 1 20.14 -4.05 -10.45
C MET A 1 19.37 -2.73 -10.37
N ARG A 2 18.09 -2.75 -10.09
CA ARG A 2 17.34 -1.49 -10.03
C ARG A 2 17.56 -0.84 -8.67
N SER A 3 17.71 0.49 -8.65
CA SER A 3 17.97 1.25 -7.43
C SER A 3 16.84 2.24 -7.14
N LEU A 4 16.49 2.40 -5.87
CA LEU A 4 15.55 3.42 -5.41
C LEU A 4 16.02 4.83 -5.75
N ASN A 5 17.32 5.03 -5.94
CA ASN A 5 17.89 6.33 -6.31
C ASN A 5 17.37 6.84 -7.66
N SER A 6 16.96 5.93 -8.57
CA SER A 6 16.44 6.29 -9.90
C SER A 6 15.02 6.86 -9.89
N TYR A 7 14.35 6.87 -8.73
CA TYR A 7 12.96 7.31 -8.60
C TYR A 7 12.87 8.51 -7.66
N ASN A 8 12.09 9.51 -8.02
CA ASN A 8 11.96 10.74 -7.23
C ASN A 8 10.64 10.79 -6.46
N LYS A 9 9.53 10.42 -7.10
CA LYS A 9 8.19 10.45 -6.51
C LYS A 9 7.71 9.03 -6.25
N ILE A 10 7.57 8.68 -4.97
CA ILE A 10 7.36 7.31 -4.52
C ILE A 10 6.06 7.18 -3.72
N VAL A 11 5.18 6.28 -4.14
CA VAL A 11 4.02 5.86 -3.35
C VAL A 11 4.36 4.56 -2.64
N ILE A 12 4.09 4.50 -1.32
CA ILE A 12 4.32 3.30 -0.51
C ILE A 12 2.98 2.80 0.00
N LYS A 13 2.55 1.65 -0.48
CA LYS A 13 1.36 0.98 0.04
C LYS A 13 1.73 -0.02 1.13
N ILE A 14 1.04 0.05 2.25
CA ILE A 14 1.24 -0.88 3.36
C ILE A 14 -0.06 -1.64 3.63
N GLY A 15 0.01 -2.97 3.55
CA GLY A 15 -1.14 -3.85 3.77
C GLY A 15 -1.54 -3.93 5.25
N SER A 16 -2.84 -4.19 5.50
CA SER A 16 -3.38 -4.32 6.86
C SER A 16 -2.66 -5.38 7.69
N ALA A 17 -2.38 -6.56 7.11
CA ALA A 17 -1.67 -7.64 7.77
C ALA A 17 -0.16 -7.38 8.03
N VAL A 18 0.37 -6.25 7.54
CA VAL A 18 1.71 -5.75 7.87
C VAL A 18 1.63 -4.81 9.07
N LEU A 19 0.63 -3.90 9.07
CA LEU A 19 0.46 -2.88 10.11
C LEU A 19 -0.24 -3.39 11.36
N ALA A 20 -1.24 -4.26 11.21
CA ALA A 20 -1.93 -4.89 12.33
C ALA A 20 -1.32 -6.26 12.61
N GLY A 21 -0.94 -6.49 13.86
CA GLY A 21 -0.55 -7.81 14.33
C GLY A 21 -1.74 -8.78 14.35
N SER A 22 -1.49 -10.07 14.54
CA SER A 22 -2.53 -11.10 14.69
C SER A 22 -3.50 -10.83 15.84
N ASN A 23 -3.08 -10.02 16.80
CA ASN A 23 -3.89 -9.58 17.95
C ASN A 23 -4.76 -8.34 17.66
N GLY A 24 -4.79 -7.85 16.41
CA GLY A 24 -5.54 -6.66 16.00
C GLY A 24 -4.98 -5.33 16.52
N LEU A 25 -3.77 -5.32 17.10
CA LEU A 25 -3.07 -4.12 17.53
C LEU A 25 -2.06 -3.67 16.49
N VAL A 26 -1.71 -2.37 16.55
CA VAL A 26 -0.66 -1.82 15.69
C VAL A 26 0.68 -2.53 15.95
N ASN A 27 1.32 -3.00 14.89
CA ASN A 27 2.67 -3.53 14.97
C ASN A 27 3.68 -2.37 15.01
N HIS A 28 3.94 -1.87 16.21
CA HIS A 28 4.80 -0.71 16.42
C HIS A 28 6.25 -0.93 15.97
N SER A 29 6.78 -2.15 16.01
CA SER A 29 8.14 -2.44 15.56
C SER A 29 8.29 -2.33 14.04
N ILE A 30 7.31 -2.85 13.30
CA ILE A 30 7.26 -2.72 11.84
C ILE A 30 7.03 -1.26 11.45
N LEU A 31 6.10 -0.58 12.12
CA LEU A 31 5.79 0.82 11.84
C LEU A 31 7.00 1.72 12.10
N ALA A 32 7.77 1.48 13.16
CA ALA A 32 9.02 2.17 13.44
C ALA A 32 10.04 1.98 12.32
N SER A 33 10.25 0.73 11.87
CA SER A 33 11.19 0.40 10.79
C SER A 33 10.79 1.04 9.45
N ILE A 34 9.50 1.07 9.13
CA ILE A 34 8.99 1.75 7.93
C ILE A 34 9.17 3.28 8.06
N SER A 35 8.92 3.86 9.23
CA SER A 35 9.09 5.30 9.47
C SER A 35 10.54 5.75 9.35
N GLU A 36 11.51 4.91 9.79
CA GLU A 36 12.95 5.16 9.57
C GLU A 36 13.30 5.16 8.07
N ASP A 37 12.75 4.22 7.31
CA ASP A 37 12.98 4.15 5.87
C ASP A 37 12.36 5.34 5.12
N ILE A 38 11.16 5.80 5.54
CA ILE A 38 10.52 6.99 4.99
C ILE A 38 11.35 8.23 5.29
N ALA A 39 11.81 8.41 6.53
CA ALA A 39 12.68 9.51 6.91
C ALA A 39 13.97 9.52 6.09
N TRP A 40 14.54 8.34 5.81
CA TRP A 40 15.70 8.22 4.94
C TRP A 40 15.39 8.65 3.50
N LEU A 41 14.24 8.25 2.91
CA LEU A 41 13.84 8.67 1.56
C LEU A 41 13.70 10.19 1.48
N LEU A 42 12.97 10.80 2.43
CA LEU A 42 12.76 12.24 2.49
C LEU A 42 14.09 13.02 2.63
N LYS A 43 15.01 12.53 3.48
CA LYS A 43 16.35 13.08 3.63
C LYS A 43 17.19 13.02 2.34
N ASN A 44 16.90 12.05 1.46
CA ASN A 44 17.53 11.92 0.14
C ASN A 44 16.74 12.65 -0.97
N GLY A 45 15.90 13.62 -0.61
CA GLY A 45 15.18 14.49 -1.55
C GLY A 45 14.05 13.81 -2.32
N LYS A 46 13.53 12.66 -1.84
CA LYS A 46 12.43 11.97 -2.49
C LYS A 46 11.09 12.54 -2.03
N GLU A 47 10.14 12.68 -2.94
CA GLU A 47 8.73 12.93 -2.60
C GLU A 47 8.07 11.59 -2.25
N VAL A 48 7.49 11.51 -1.05
CA VAL A 48 6.91 10.26 -0.53
C VAL A 48 5.46 10.45 -0.15
N LEU A 49 4.62 9.49 -0.54
CA LEU A 49 3.23 9.36 -0.09
C LEU A 49 3.01 7.96 0.47
N ILE A 50 2.12 7.85 1.45
CA ILE A 50 1.71 6.57 2.01
C ILE A 50 0.26 6.27 1.59
N VAL A 51 0.00 5.02 1.18
CA VAL A 51 -1.35 4.45 1.12
C VAL A 51 -1.43 3.37 2.19
N SER A 52 -2.17 3.67 3.26
CA SER A 52 -2.23 2.83 4.46
C SER A 52 -3.55 2.08 4.53
N SER A 53 -3.49 0.81 4.91
CA SER A 53 -4.64 -0.01 5.23
C SER A 53 -4.71 -0.28 6.75
N GLY A 54 -5.77 -0.97 7.19
CA GLY A 54 -5.83 -1.54 8.54
C GLY A 54 -6.79 -0.86 9.49
N ALA A 55 -7.53 0.17 9.08
CA ALA A 55 -8.49 0.86 9.93
C ALA A 55 -9.54 -0.11 10.51
N ILE A 56 -10.21 -0.92 9.69
CA ILE A 56 -11.20 -1.91 10.16
C ILE A 56 -10.58 -2.90 11.15
N ALA A 57 -9.38 -3.40 10.87
CA ALA A 57 -8.69 -4.37 11.75
C ALA A 57 -8.38 -3.78 13.13
N LEU A 58 -7.96 -2.53 13.16
CA LEU A 58 -7.69 -1.81 14.42
C LEU A 58 -8.97 -1.47 15.18
N GLY A 59 -10.05 -1.12 14.46
CA GLY A 59 -11.35 -0.85 15.05
C GLY A 59 -11.96 -2.07 15.74
N ARG A 60 -11.84 -3.26 15.16
CA ARG A 60 -12.34 -4.53 15.73
C ARG A 60 -11.77 -4.84 17.13
N LYS A 61 -10.59 -4.35 17.46
CA LYS A 61 -9.99 -4.58 18.78
C LYS A 61 -10.71 -3.83 19.89
N LYS A 62 -11.25 -2.67 19.59
CA LYS A 62 -11.89 -1.78 20.57
C LYS A 62 -13.41 -1.94 20.60
N ILE A 63 -14.00 -2.14 19.45
CA ILE A 63 -15.45 -2.30 19.29
C ILE A 63 -15.73 -3.77 19.01
N LYS A 64 -16.37 -4.44 19.97
CA LYS A 64 -16.75 -5.86 19.83
C LYS A 64 -18.04 -5.95 19.02
N LEU A 65 -17.94 -6.40 17.78
CA LEU A 65 -19.06 -6.72 16.91
C LEU A 65 -18.95 -8.19 16.46
N SER A 66 -20.01 -8.71 15.82
CA SER A 66 -20.04 -10.08 15.29
C SER A 66 -18.90 -10.35 14.30
N GLU A 67 -18.59 -11.62 14.05
CA GLU A 67 -17.60 -11.98 13.02
C GLU A 67 -18.07 -11.61 11.61
N ASN A 68 -19.37 -11.81 11.34
CA ASN A 68 -20.02 -11.46 10.09
C ASN A 68 -20.52 -10.01 10.18
N LEU A 69 -19.68 -9.07 9.73
CA LEU A 69 -20.02 -7.65 9.75
C LEU A 69 -20.97 -7.27 8.62
N THR A 70 -21.99 -6.51 8.97
CA THR A 70 -22.73 -5.72 7.99
C THR A 70 -21.86 -4.58 7.45
N LEU A 71 -22.29 -3.95 6.35
CA LEU A 71 -21.63 -2.79 5.79
C LEU A 71 -21.50 -1.67 6.83
N ALA A 72 -22.59 -1.32 7.52
CA ALA A 72 -22.61 -0.27 8.54
C ALA A 72 -21.66 -0.55 9.71
N GLU A 73 -21.58 -1.80 10.15
CA GLU A 73 -20.63 -2.21 11.20
C GLU A 73 -19.19 -2.09 10.71
N SER A 74 -18.89 -2.49 9.47
CA SER A 74 -17.57 -2.30 8.86
C SER A 74 -17.19 -0.83 8.77
N GLN A 75 -18.13 0.04 8.38
CA GLN A 75 -17.94 1.48 8.31
C GLN A 75 -17.67 2.09 9.69
N ALA A 76 -18.44 1.68 10.71
CA ALA A 76 -18.23 2.14 12.08
C ALA A 76 -16.85 1.72 12.63
N LEU A 77 -16.44 0.47 12.38
CA LEU A 77 -15.10 -0.01 12.73
C LEU A 77 -13.99 0.76 12.01
N ALA A 78 -14.17 1.04 10.73
CA ALA A 78 -13.20 1.82 9.95
C ALA A 78 -13.07 3.24 10.51
N ALA A 79 -14.18 3.91 10.81
CA ALA A 79 -14.20 5.26 11.36
C ALA A 79 -13.43 5.34 12.69
N HIS A 80 -13.67 4.39 13.62
CA HIS A 80 -12.93 4.32 14.88
C HIS A 80 -11.46 3.97 14.67
N GLY A 81 -11.19 2.92 13.89
CA GLY A 81 -9.83 2.43 13.70
C GLY A 81 -8.94 3.36 12.88
N GLN A 82 -9.52 4.25 12.06
CA GLN A 82 -8.79 5.28 11.33
C GLN A 82 -8.11 6.27 12.29
N ILE A 83 -8.72 6.60 13.41
CA ILE A 83 -8.12 7.46 14.44
C ILE A 83 -6.89 6.77 15.06
N GLU A 84 -7.00 5.49 15.42
CA GLU A 84 -5.91 4.70 15.95
C GLU A 84 -4.74 4.58 14.95
N LEU A 85 -5.06 4.35 13.67
CA LEU A 85 -4.10 4.26 12.59
C LEU A 85 -3.31 5.55 12.43
N MET A 86 -3.99 6.69 12.38
CA MET A 86 -3.35 8.01 12.24
C MET A 86 -2.54 8.39 13.47
N SER A 87 -3.03 8.08 14.67
CA SER A 87 -2.30 8.28 15.93
C SER A 87 -0.97 7.49 15.93
N ALA A 88 -1.01 6.24 15.47
CA ALA A 88 0.17 5.41 15.36
C ALA A 88 1.19 5.98 14.37
N TRP A 89 0.76 6.38 13.17
CA TRP A 89 1.62 7.04 12.19
C TRP A 89 2.23 8.32 12.75
N LYS A 90 1.41 9.21 13.33
CA LYS A 90 1.86 10.45 13.95
C LYS A 90 2.93 10.21 15.01
N LYS A 91 2.69 9.25 15.91
CA LYS A 91 3.64 8.88 16.98
C LYS A 91 5.02 8.49 16.46
N HIS A 92 5.08 7.70 15.36
CA HIS A 92 6.34 7.20 14.82
C HIS A 92 7.05 8.23 13.94
N LEU A 93 6.32 9.00 13.13
CA LEU A 93 6.89 10.00 12.22
C LEU A 93 7.31 11.27 12.95
N ASN A 94 6.66 11.63 14.05
CA ASN A 94 7.08 12.76 14.91
C ASN A 94 8.50 12.58 15.47
N LYS A 95 9.01 11.35 15.61
CA LYS A 95 10.40 11.10 16.02
C LYS A 95 11.43 11.64 15.02
N PHE A 96 11.01 11.88 13.78
CA PHE A 96 11.81 12.42 12.69
C PHE A 96 11.37 13.83 12.31
N SER A 97 10.49 14.48 13.10
CA SER A 97 9.90 15.80 12.82
C SER A 97 9.18 15.85 11.47
N ILE A 98 8.55 14.76 11.05
CA ILE A 98 7.80 14.69 9.81
C ILE A 98 6.32 14.95 10.11
N PRO A 99 5.77 16.10 9.67
CA PRO A 99 4.34 16.37 9.77
C PRO A 99 3.57 15.47 8.79
N ILE A 100 2.35 15.10 9.14
CA ILE A 100 1.50 14.23 8.33
C ILE A 100 0.17 14.90 8.00
N GLY A 101 -0.36 14.63 6.79
CA GLY A 101 -1.71 15.02 6.37
C GLY A 101 -2.53 13.80 5.97
N GLN A 102 -3.75 13.67 6.51
CA GLN A 102 -4.67 12.60 6.15
C GLN A 102 -5.50 12.98 4.94
N ILE A 103 -5.65 12.05 4.00
CA ILE A 103 -6.58 12.14 2.86
C ILE A 103 -7.37 10.84 2.78
N LEU A 104 -8.69 10.94 2.77
CA LEU A 104 -9.58 9.79 2.57
C LEU A 104 -10.22 9.90 1.19
N LEU A 105 -10.09 8.86 0.38
CA LEU A 105 -10.57 8.82 -1.01
C LEU A 105 -11.54 7.66 -1.23
N THR A 106 -12.56 7.92 -2.03
CA THR A 106 -13.42 6.89 -2.63
C THR A 106 -12.97 6.59 -4.07
N PRO A 107 -13.43 5.51 -4.70
CA PRO A 107 -13.20 5.27 -6.13
C PRO A 107 -13.57 6.47 -7.02
N ARG A 108 -14.68 7.15 -6.71
CA ARG A 108 -15.14 8.35 -7.42
C ARG A 108 -14.11 9.48 -7.41
N ASP A 109 -13.40 9.65 -6.29
CA ASP A 109 -12.41 10.73 -6.13
C ASP A 109 -11.17 10.53 -7.02
N THR A 110 -10.93 9.29 -7.47
CA THR A 110 -9.84 8.98 -8.41
C THR A 110 -10.28 8.92 -9.87
N GLU A 111 -11.58 8.89 -10.16
CA GLU A 111 -12.12 8.68 -11.51
C GLU A 111 -12.79 9.93 -12.08
N LEU A 112 -13.55 10.67 -11.26
CA LEU A 112 -14.20 11.90 -11.70
C LEU A 112 -13.18 13.02 -11.85
N LYS A 113 -13.20 13.69 -13.01
CA LYS A 113 -12.22 14.72 -13.40
C LYS A 113 -12.07 15.84 -12.37
N LEU A 114 -13.17 16.32 -11.78
CA LEU A 114 -13.10 17.40 -10.79
C LEU A 114 -12.54 16.93 -9.46
N SER A 115 -13.07 15.82 -8.91
CA SER A 115 -12.62 15.25 -7.63
C SER A 115 -11.15 14.81 -7.70
N SER A 116 -10.75 14.16 -8.80
CA SER A 116 -9.37 13.73 -9.00
C SER A 116 -8.39 14.90 -9.08
N LYS A 117 -8.78 16.00 -9.76
CA LYS A 117 -7.98 17.23 -9.78
C LYS A 117 -7.84 17.84 -8.38
N ASN A 118 -8.93 17.91 -7.61
CA ASN A 118 -8.89 18.43 -6.25
C ASN A 118 -8.00 17.58 -5.34
N ALA A 119 -8.14 16.24 -5.40
CA ALA A 119 -7.30 15.32 -4.65
C ALA A 119 -5.81 15.50 -5.01
N GLN A 120 -5.49 15.60 -6.31
CA GLN A 120 -4.12 15.86 -6.78
C GLN A 120 -3.57 17.19 -6.23
N GLN A 121 -4.35 18.27 -6.29
CA GLN A 121 -3.94 19.58 -5.77
C GLN A 121 -3.70 19.54 -4.26
N THR A 122 -4.57 18.87 -3.50
CA THR A 122 -4.39 18.69 -2.05
C THR A 122 -3.10 17.95 -1.73
N VAL A 123 -2.83 16.83 -2.44
CA VAL A 123 -1.59 16.08 -2.28
C VAL A 123 -0.38 16.96 -2.59
N SER A 124 -0.41 17.69 -3.71
CA SER A 124 0.70 18.58 -4.11
C SER A 124 0.97 19.64 -3.05
N LYS A 125 -0.07 20.27 -2.50
CA LYS A 125 0.09 21.28 -1.45
C LYS A 125 0.64 20.74 -0.15
N LEU A 126 0.27 19.51 0.24
CA LEU A 126 0.88 18.85 1.40
C LEU A 126 2.37 18.61 1.16
N LEU A 127 2.75 18.08 -0.01
CA LEU A 127 4.16 17.85 -0.34
C LEU A 127 4.98 19.14 -0.38
N GLU A 128 4.45 20.19 -1.01
CA GLU A 128 5.08 21.53 -1.04
C GLU A 128 5.29 22.10 0.37
N ALA A 129 4.37 21.83 1.30
CA ALA A 129 4.47 22.24 2.71
C ALA A 129 5.40 21.32 3.54
N GLY A 130 6.07 20.34 2.94
CA GLY A 130 6.89 19.36 3.66
C GLY A 130 6.10 18.38 4.53
N CYS A 131 4.80 18.25 4.27
CA CYS A 131 3.90 17.37 4.99
C CYS A 131 3.74 16.03 4.23
N LEU A 132 3.92 14.92 4.92
CA LEU A 132 3.78 13.57 4.34
C LEU A 132 2.30 13.21 4.20
N PRO A 133 1.76 13.05 2.97
CA PRO A 133 0.38 12.61 2.79
C PRO A 133 0.21 11.13 3.17
N ILE A 134 -0.80 10.84 4.00
CA ILE A 134 -1.23 9.47 4.32
C ILE A 134 -2.65 9.29 3.80
N ILE A 135 -2.78 8.45 2.80
CA ILE A 135 -4.02 8.21 2.07
C ILE A 135 -4.62 6.88 2.52
N ASN A 136 -5.92 6.82 2.69
CA ASN A 136 -6.68 5.58 2.86
C ASN A 136 -7.99 5.67 2.09
N GLU A 137 -8.69 4.53 1.94
CA GLU A 137 -10.06 4.50 1.48
C GLU A 137 -10.97 5.21 2.50
N ASN A 138 -11.96 5.97 2.01
CA ASN A 138 -13.01 6.51 2.85
C ASN A 138 -14.07 5.44 3.10
N ASP A 139 -13.71 4.45 3.91
CA ASP A 139 -14.58 3.34 4.28
C ASP A 139 -15.90 3.80 4.92
N SER A 140 -15.93 4.99 5.54
CA SER A 140 -17.12 5.49 6.23
C SER A 140 -18.27 5.84 5.29
N THR A 141 -17.98 6.12 4.02
CA THR A 141 -18.97 6.52 3.01
C THR A 141 -18.97 5.60 1.79
N ALA A 142 -18.04 4.66 1.71
CA ALA A 142 -17.96 3.69 0.62
C ALA A 142 -19.09 2.67 0.74
N THR A 143 -19.83 2.42 -0.38
CA THR A 143 -20.82 1.35 -0.48
C THR A 143 -20.18 0.08 -1.03
N ASP A 144 -20.84 -1.09 -0.90
CA ASP A 144 -20.30 -2.36 -1.42
C ASP A 144 -20.05 -2.32 -2.93
N GLU A 145 -20.82 -1.51 -3.66
CA GLU A 145 -20.68 -1.31 -5.11
C GLU A 145 -19.56 -0.35 -5.47
N ILE A 146 -19.13 0.52 -4.55
CA ILE A 146 -18.18 1.62 -4.80
C ILE A 146 -16.89 1.46 -3.99
N ARG A 147 -16.56 0.30 -3.47
CA ARG A 147 -15.30 0.03 -2.76
C ARG A 147 -14.17 -0.27 -3.73
N PHE A 148 -12.97 0.20 -3.42
CA PHE A 148 -11.78 -0.31 -4.11
C PHE A 148 -11.59 -1.81 -3.89
N GLY A 149 -12.17 -2.35 -2.80
CA GLY A 149 -11.97 -3.74 -2.41
C GLY A 149 -10.56 -4.03 -1.89
N ASP A 150 -9.56 -3.30 -2.35
CA ASP A 150 -8.18 -3.40 -1.89
C ASP A 150 -7.42 -2.09 -2.14
N ASN A 151 -6.67 -1.68 -1.14
CA ASN A 151 -5.80 -0.50 -1.21
C ASN A 151 -4.62 -0.64 -2.20
N ASP A 152 -4.38 -1.81 -2.80
CA ASP A 152 -3.40 -1.96 -3.88
C ASP A 152 -3.89 -1.20 -5.13
N LEU A 153 -5.18 -1.33 -5.48
CA LEU A 153 -5.79 -0.58 -6.58
C LEU A 153 -5.85 0.92 -6.28
N LEU A 154 -6.22 1.31 -5.06
CA LEU A 154 -6.19 2.71 -4.63
C LEU A 154 -4.77 3.28 -4.79
N ALA A 155 -3.74 2.56 -4.34
CA ALA A 155 -2.35 3.00 -4.44
C ALA A 155 -1.90 3.19 -5.90
N ALA A 156 -2.28 2.28 -6.80
CA ALA A 156 -1.97 2.40 -8.22
C ALA A 156 -2.70 3.59 -8.87
N LYS A 157 -3.96 3.85 -8.49
CA LYS A 157 -4.72 5.02 -8.96
C LYS A 157 -4.13 6.33 -8.41
N VAL A 158 -3.71 6.35 -7.13
CA VAL A 158 -3.00 7.49 -6.54
C VAL A 158 -1.68 7.71 -7.24
N ALA A 159 -0.88 6.66 -7.49
CA ALA A 159 0.38 6.77 -8.21
C ALA A 159 0.19 7.37 -9.62
N LYS A 160 -0.84 6.92 -10.35
CA LYS A 160 -1.23 7.52 -11.62
C LYS A 160 -1.62 9.00 -11.46
N LEU A 161 -2.45 9.32 -10.48
CA LEU A 161 -3.01 10.66 -10.24
C LEU A 161 -1.92 11.71 -10.04
N ILE A 162 -0.87 11.36 -9.27
CA ILE A 162 0.21 12.28 -8.93
C ILE A 162 1.43 12.16 -9.85
N GLY A 163 1.40 11.28 -10.85
CA GLY A 163 2.54 11.01 -11.73
C GLY A 163 3.74 10.43 -10.96
N ALA A 164 3.51 9.43 -10.12
CA ALA A 164 4.58 8.78 -9.36
C ALA A 164 5.49 7.96 -10.28
N ASP A 165 6.78 7.90 -9.95
CA ASP A 165 7.77 7.11 -10.66
C ASP A 165 7.77 5.66 -10.20
N LEU A 166 7.45 5.43 -8.90
CA LEU A 166 7.50 4.12 -8.26
C LEU A 166 6.33 3.92 -7.29
N LEU A 167 5.70 2.76 -7.36
CA LEU A 167 4.82 2.22 -6.34
C LEU A 167 5.51 1.06 -5.61
N ILE A 168 5.69 1.16 -4.30
CA ILE A 168 6.20 0.09 -3.45
C ILE A 168 5.01 -0.54 -2.71
N ILE A 169 4.78 -1.84 -2.90
CA ILE A 169 3.77 -2.60 -2.15
C ILE A 169 4.47 -3.44 -1.08
N LEU A 170 4.28 -3.04 0.18
CA LEU A 170 4.70 -3.80 1.34
C LEU A 170 3.61 -4.80 1.71
N SER A 171 3.88 -6.07 1.45
CA SER A 171 2.96 -7.19 1.62
C SER A 171 3.44 -8.17 2.69
N THR A 172 2.69 -9.24 2.92
CA THR A 172 3.11 -10.39 3.73
C THR A 172 3.97 -11.38 2.96
N VAL A 173 4.01 -11.26 1.62
CA VAL A 173 4.80 -12.11 0.71
C VAL A 173 5.96 -11.31 0.11
N ASP A 174 6.99 -12.01 -0.32
CA ASP A 174 8.20 -11.38 -0.88
C ASP A 174 7.99 -10.88 -2.33
N GLY A 175 6.99 -11.40 -3.05
CA GLY A 175 6.67 -11.06 -4.44
C GLY A 175 5.75 -12.07 -5.09
N LEU A 176 5.79 -12.14 -6.43
CA LEU A 176 5.04 -13.10 -7.25
C LEU A 176 5.84 -14.40 -7.38
N TYR A 177 5.23 -15.51 -6.98
CA TYR A 177 5.77 -16.87 -7.16
C TYR A 177 5.09 -17.59 -8.32
N VAL A 178 5.71 -18.66 -8.81
CA VAL A 178 5.18 -19.46 -9.92
C VAL A 178 3.90 -20.20 -9.53
N SER A 179 3.82 -20.68 -8.26
CA SER A 179 2.66 -21.41 -7.73
C SER A 179 2.35 -21.02 -6.27
N GLU A 180 1.16 -21.39 -5.79
CA GLU A 180 0.77 -21.19 -4.38
C GLU A 180 1.62 -22.02 -3.42
N GLU A 181 2.01 -23.24 -3.79
CA GLU A 181 2.90 -24.08 -3.00
C GLU A 181 4.26 -23.41 -2.79
N ASP A 182 4.79 -22.75 -3.83
CA ASP A 182 6.04 -21.99 -3.75
C ASP A 182 5.91 -20.76 -2.84
N VAL A 183 4.72 -20.16 -2.72
CA VAL A 183 4.44 -19.09 -1.75
C VAL A 183 4.54 -19.61 -0.32
N GLN A 184 3.92 -20.76 -0.04
CA GLN A 184 3.91 -21.38 1.30
C GLN A 184 5.32 -21.77 1.74
N THR A 185 6.10 -22.38 0.84
CA THR A 185 7.47 -22.82 1.10
C THR A 185 8.51 -21.71 0.95
N ARG A 186 8.09 -20.53 0.44
CA ARG A 186 8.98 -19.39 0.12
C ARG A 186 10.18 -19.79 -0.73
N LYS A 187 9.95 -20.65 -1.73
CA LYS A 187 10.96 -21.19 -2.62
C LYS A 187 11.55 -20.10 -3.52
N LEU A 188 12.71 -19.63 -3.16
CA LEU A 188 13.34 -18.45 -3.79
C LEU A 188 13.62 -18.65 -5.29
N SER A 189 13.87 -19.89 -5.74
CA SER A 189 14.10 -20.22 -7.15
C SER A 189 12.88 -20.03 -8.04
N SER A 190 11.66 -20.01 -7.47
CA SER A 190 10.39 -19.79 -8.18
C SER A 190 9.84 -18.37 -8.02
N LEU A 191 10.55 -17.49 -7.30
CA LEU A 191 10.18 -16.08 -7.20
C LEU A 191 10.48 -15.37 -8.54
N ILE A 192 9.46 -14.78 -9.13
CA ILE A 192 9.59 -13.98 -10.36
C ILE A 192 10.25 -12.65 -10.00
N LYS A 193 11.46 -12.42 -10.49
CA LYS A 193 12.24 -11.21 -10.16
C LYS A 193 11.75 -9.97 -10.91
N GLU A 194 11.39 -10.13 -12.19
CA GLU A 194 10.98 -9.00 -13.03
C GLU A 194 9.85 -9.41 -13.99
N VAL A 195 8.87 -8.52 -14.15
CA VAL A 195 7.75 -8.63 -15.08
C VAL A 195 7.68 -7.35 -15.90
N SER A 196 7.81 -7.46 -17.22
CA SER A 196 7.73 -6.31 -18.14
C SER A 196 6.36 -6.13 -18.80
N LYS A 197 5.54 -7.19 -18.81
CA LYS A 197 4.20 -7.19 -19.38
C LYS A 197 3.30 -8.14 -18.61
N ILE A 198 2.09 -7.69 -18.33
CA ILE A 198 1.07 -8.55 -17.70
C ILE A 198 0.45 -9.43 -18.79
N THR A 199 0.76 -10.72 -18.74
CA THR A 199 0.26 -11.74 -19.65
C THR A 199 -0.77 -12.64 -18.96
N PRO A 200 -1.60 -13.42 -19.69
CA PRO A 200 -2.48 -14.41 -19.08
C PRO A 200 -1.73 -15.39 -18.15
N LYS A 201 -0.47 -15.75 -18.50
CA LYS A 201 0.39 -16.58 -17.66
C LYS A 201 0.69 -15.91 -16.31
N ILE A 202 1.02 -14.62 -16.30
CA ILE A 202 1.26 -13.85 -15.07
C ILE A 202 -0.02 -13.75 -14.23
N LYS A 203 -1.18 -13.50 -14.86
CA LYS A 203 -2.48 -13.49 -14.16
C LYS A 203 -2.81 -14.85 -13.54
N LYS A 204 -2.53 -15.96 -14.24
CA LYS A 204 -2.74 -17.32 -13.72
C LYS A 204 -1.84 -17.62 -12.51
N MET A 205 -0.59 -17.14 -12.49
CA MET A 205 0.32 -17.29 -11.34
C MET A 205 -0.17 -16.54 -10.10
N ALA A 206 -0.99 -15.51 -10.25
CA ALA A 206 -1.60 -14.79 -9.13
C ALA A 206 -2.63 -15.62 -8.36
N GLY A 207 -3.03 -16.78 -8.89
CA GLY A 207 -4.01 -17.67 -8.28
C GLY A 207 -5.44 -17.13 -8.35
N HIS A 208 -6.38 -17.91 -7.83
CA HIS A 208 -7.73 -17.41 -7.55
C HIS A 208 -7.67 -16.59 -6.27
N ALA A 209 -8.52 -15.55 -6.18
CA ALA A 209 -8.61 -14.70 -4.98
C ALA A 209 -8.70 -15.58 -3.74
N SER A 210 -7.72 -15.49 -2.85
CA SER A 210 -7.74 -16.28 -1.62
C SER A 210 -8.98 -15.90 -0.82
N GLN A 211 -9.71 -16.88 -0.32
CA GLN A 211 -10.92 -16.69 0.50
C GLN A 211 -10.66 -15.88 1.79
N MET A 212 -9.41 -15.59 2.13
CA MET A 212 -8.98 -15.01 3.39
C MET A 212 -8.66 -13.51 3.36
N GLY A 213 -9.00 -12.77 2.29
CA GLY A 213 -8.75 -11.31 2.27
C GLY A 213 -9.04 -10.68 0.93
N LYS A 214 -9.64 -9.48 0.94
CA LYS A 214 -9.96 -8.66 -0.24
C LYS A 214 -8.73 -8.16 -1.03
N GLY A 215 -7.47 -8.58 -0.67
CA GLY A 215 -6.21 -8.12 -1.22
C GLY A 215 -5.25 -9.23 -1.59
N GLY A 216 -5.65 -10.17 -2.46
CA GLY A 216 -4.82 -11.25 -2.96
C GLY A 216 -3.71 -10.80 -3.92
N MET A 217 -2.96 -11.73 -4.48
CA MET A 217 -1.96 -11.43 -5.50
C MET A 217 -2.61 -10.84 -6.77
N ILE A 218 -3.87 -11.20 -7.08
CA ILE A 218 -4.61 -10.68 -8.24
C ILE A 218 -4.70 -9.15 -8.19
N SER A 219 -5.11 -8.56 -7.06
CA SER A 219 -5.20 -7.11 -6.94
C SER A 219 -3.85 -6.41 -7.13
N LYS A 220 -2.75 -7.05 -6.73
CA LYS A 220 -1.39 -6.54 -6.96
C LYS A 220 -1.01 -6.60 -8.45
N ILE A 221 -1.43 -7.63 -9.17
CA ILE A 221 -1.24 -7.72 -10.62
C ILE A 221 -2.07 -6.67 -11.36
N ASP A 222 -3.30 -6.42 -10.92
CA ASP A 222 -4.15 -5.37 -11.50
C ASP A 222 -3.56 -3.98 -11.22
N ALA A 223 -3.04 -3.75 -10.01
CA ALA A 223 -2.29 -2.54 -9.67
C ALA A 223 -1.03 -2.37 -10.55
N ALA A 224 -0.28 -3.46 -10.79
CA ALA A 224 0.88 -3.45 -11.67
C ALA A 224 0.49 -3.11 -13.11
N GLU A 225 -0.65 -3.59 -13.60
CA GLU A 225 -1.14 -3.26 -14.94
C GLU A 225 -1.42 -1.75 -15.08
N ILE A 226 -2.04 -1.13 -14.05
CA ILE A 226 -2.27 0.32 -14.00
C ILE A 226 -0.93 1.06 -14.01
N CYS A 227 0.02 0.66 -13.16
CA CYS A 227 1.34 1.29 -13.07
C CYS A 227 2.08 1.23 -14.40
N LEU A 228 2.18 0.04 -15.02
CA LEU A 228 2.88 -0.14 -16.30
C LEU A 228 2.25 0.68 -17.45
N LYS A 229 0.91 0.83 -17.47
CA LYS A 229 0.22 1.67 -18.45
C LYS A 229 0.56 3.16 -18.28
N ASN A 230 0.89 3.58 -17.06
CA ASN A 230 1.18 4.98 -16.73
C ASN A 230 2.67 5.28 -16.50
N LYS A 231 3.58 4.44 -17.02
CA LYS A 231 5.04 4.59 -16.89
C LYS A 231 5.55 4.62 -15.45
N CYS A 232 4.79 4.17 -14.49
CA CYS A 232 5.18 3.99 -13.11
C CYS A 232 5.76 2.59 -12.94
N ALA A 233 6.94 2.47 -12.36
CA ALA A 233 7.46 1.18 -11.91
C ALA A 233 6.69 0.71 -10.68
N MET A 234 6.61 -0.61 -10.46
CA MET A 234 6.06 -1.14 -9.22
C MET A 234 6.97 -2.24 -8.67
N VAL A 235 7.06 -2.34 -7.36
CA VAL A 235 7.76 -3.43 -6.68
C VAL A 235 6.90 -4.00 -5.55
N ILE A 236 6.84 -5.33 -5.47
CA ILE A 236 6.25 -6.08 -4.36
C ILE A 236 7.37 -6.66 -3.52
N THR A 237 7.35 -6.42 -2.22
CA THR A 237 8.28 -6.99 -1.25
C THR A 237 7.62 -7.20 0.10
N SER A 238 8.25 -8.02 0.97
CA SER A 238 7.72 -8.25 2.31
C SER A 238 7.93 -7.03 3.22
N GLY A 239 6.84 -6.50 3.77
CA GLY A 239 6.86 -5.45 4.78
C GLY A 239 7.30 -5.92 6.17
N LYS A 240 7.43 -7.25 6.40
CA LYS A 240 7.87 -7.84 7.66
C LYS A 240 9.40 -7.86 7.83
N ASN A 241 10.14 -7.51 6.79
CA ASN A 241 11.59 -7.46 6.83
C ASN A 241 12.07 -6.22 7.61
N LYS A 242 13.25 -6.32 8.23
CA LYS A 242 13.95 -5.16 8.80
C LYS A 242 14.32 -4.21 7.67
N LYS A 243 14.00 -2.92 7.80
CA LYS A 243 14.19 -1.88 6.78
C LYS A 243 13.60 -2.31 5.43
N PRO A 244 12.25 -2.44 5.37
CA PRO A 244 11.59 -3.06 4.23
C PRO A 244 11.74 -2.27 2.93
N ILE A 245 11.92 -0.96 3.00
CA ILE A 245 12.07 -0.09 1.83
C ILE A 245 13.54 0.09 1.48
N LYS A 246 14.36 0.57 2.39
CA LYS A 246 15.80 0.79 2.17
C LYS A 246 16.55 -0.47 1.74
N GLY A 247 16.06 -1.64 2.17
CA GLY A 247 16.63 -2.92 1.80
C GLY A 247 16.28 -3.41 0.38
N ILE A 248 15.41 -2.75 -0.37
CA ILE A 248 14.95 -3.21 -1.69
C ILE A 248 16.13 -3.33 -2.67
N ASP A 249 17.05 -2.37 -2.68
CA ASP A 249 18.21 -2.33 -3.58
C ASP A 249 19.17 -3.54 -3.40
N ARG A 250 19.19 -4.10 -2.19
CA ARG A 250 20.08 -5.20 -1.81
C ARG A 250 19.39 -6.56 -1.78
N ARG A 251 18.07 -6.60 -2.01
CA ARG A 251 17.28 -7.83 -1.86
C ARG A 251 17.11 -8.56 -3.16
N THR A 252 17.33 -9.86 -3.06
CA THR A 252 16.92 -10.81 -4.10
C THR A 252 15.44 -11.20 -3.98
N LYS A 253 14.79 -10.83 -2.86
CA LYS A 253 13.39 -11.20 -2.51
C LYS A 253 12.44 -10.03 -2.78
N ALA A 254 12.17 -9.79 -4.05
CA ALA A 254 11.18 -8.83 -4.53
C ALA A 254 10.80 -9.15 -5.98
N THR A 255 9.60 -8.75 -6.38
CA THR A 255 9.17 -8.78 -7.79
C THR A 255 9.01 -7.35 -8.29
N TRP A 256 9.75 -7.01 -9.33
CA TRP A 256 9.65 -5.73 -10.01
C TRP A 256 8.76 -5.81 -11.24
N PHE A 257 7.90 -4.83 -11.41
CA PHE A 257 7.09 -4.61 -12.60
C PHE A 257 7.57 -3.33 -13.26
N VAL A 258 8.17 -3.46 -14.45
CA VAL A 258 8.86 -2.35 -15.12
C VAL A 258 8.74 -2.48 -16.63
N LYS A 259 8.44 -1.39 -17.31
CA LYS A 259 8.49 -1.35 -18.77
C LYS A 259 9.94 -1.45 -19.23
N LYS A 260 10.19 -2.33 -20.21
CA LYS A 260 11.48 -2.36 -20.92
C LYS A 260 11.61 -1.14 -21.82
#